data_36f238cd8010e29b1839cfcb7c957442
#
_entry.id   36f238cd8010e29b1839cfcb7c957442
#
_cell.length_a   1.000
_cell.length_b   1.000
_cell.length_c   1.000
_cell.angle_alpha   90.00
_cell.angle_beta   90.00
_cell.angle_gamma   90.00
#
_symmetry.space_group_name_H-M   'P 1'
#
loop_
_entity.id
_entity.type
_entity.pdbx_description
1 polymer ?
#
loop_
_entity_poly.entity_id
_entity_poly.type
_entity_poly.pdbx_seq_one_letter_code
_entity_poly.pdbx_strand_id
1 'polypeptide(L)'
;MDMIKKYKNVILKKSYLFLFFLSISSFSNAQCSSDAFMDNCSSALEDFNFIKSFEYSNAKGGAKGEYSYVFSKGTNYRIVICDENIAGNKMIITLYDRNHKLIASNFDKASKKVFPVLTYPCSATGVYYIEYSFQGDKAKCGINILGFSKN
;
A
#
# COMPACT_ATOMS: atom_id res chain seq x y z
N MET A 1 47.89 -28.70 -34.12
CA MET A 1 47.86 -28.01 -32.80
C MET A 1 46.87 -26.82 -32.76
N ASP A 2 46.41 -26.36 -33.92
CA ASP A 2 45.50 -25.19 -33.99
C ASP A 2 44.00 -25.48 -33.76
N MET A 3 43.52 -26.65 -34.08
CA MET A 3 42.10 -26.99 -33.90
C MET A 3 41.65 -27.02 -32.44
N ILE A 4 42.53 -27.48 -31.53
CA ILE A 4 42.21 -27.58 -30.09
C ILE A 4 42.12 -26.18 -29.45
N LYS A 5 42.97 -25.23 -29.88
CA LYS A 5 42.90 -23.84 -29.45
C LYS A 5 41.60 -23.16 -29.90
N LYS A 6 41.14 -23.44 -31.12
CA LYS A 6 39.92 -22.88 -31.69
C LYS A 6 38.67 -23.35 -30.92
N TYR A 7 38.62 -24.63 -30.53
CA TYR A 7 37.52 -25.20 -29.73
C TYR A 7 37.48 -24.62 -28.30
N LYS A 8 38.62 -24.49 -27.62
CA LYS A 8 38.68 -23.88 -26.30
C LYS A 8 38.14 -22.44 -26.29
N ASN A 9 38.48 -21.63 -27.28
CA ASN A 9 38.04 -20.25 -27.37
C ASN A 9 36.52 -20.14 -27.66
N VAL A 10 35.94 -21.07 -28.40
CA VAL A 10 34.48 -21.07 -28.67
C VAL A 10 33.69 -21.50 -27.42
N ILE A 11 34.20 -22.49 -26.67
CA ILE A 11 33.58 -22.92 -25.41
C ILE A 11 33.65 -21.84 -24.36
N LEU A 12 34.80 -21.19 -24.20
CA LEU A 12 34.93 -20.05 -23.25
C LEU A 12 33.97 -18.91 -23.61
N LYS A 13 33.88 -18.49 -24.86
CA LYS A 13 32.95 -17.42 -25.28
C LYS A 13 31.48 -17.78 -25.04
N LYS A 14 31.09 -19.04 -25.30
CA LYS A 14 29.72 -19.50 -25.00
C LYS A 14 29.43 -19.54 -23.49
N SER A 15 30.42 -19.94 -22.68
CA SER A 15 30.31 -19.98 -21.22
C SER A 15 30.19 -18.59 -20.62
N TYR A 16 30.94 -17.61 -21.11
CA TYR A 16 30.80 -16.21 -20.69
C TYR A 16 29.44 -15.60 -21.07
N LEU A 17 28.92 -15.94 -22.25
CA LEU A 17 27.61 -15.47 -22.67
C LEU A 17 26.49 -16.05 -21.80
N PHE A 18 26.61 -17.31 -21.38
CA PHE A 18 25.65 -17.96 -20.50
C PHE A 18 25.69 -17.42 -19.07
N LEU A 19 26.87 -17.12 -18.52
CA LEU A 19 27.05 -16.45 -17.21
C LEU A 19 26.52 -15.03 -17.21
N PHE A 20 26.63 -14.30 -18.33
CA PHE A 20 26.10 -12.96 -18.45
C PHE A 20 24.55 -12.93 -18.45
N PHE A 21 23.91 -13.97 -19.05
CA PHE A 21 22.45 -14.09 -19.01
C PHE A 21 21.89 -14.46 -17.64
N LEU A 22 22.65 -15.19 -16.80
CA LEU A 22 22.23 -15.51 -15.43
C LEU A 22 22.27 -14.30 -14.47
N SER A 23 23.04 -13.28 -14.77
CA SER A 23 23.17 -12.09 -13.89
C SER A 23 22.07 -11.03 -14.06
N ILE A 24 21.18 -11.17 -15.04
CA ILE A 24 20.12 -10.17 -15.34
C ILE A 24 18.81 -10.47 -14.56
N SER A 25 18.69 -11.61 -13.92
CA SER A 25 17.44 -12.07 -13.27
C SER A 25 17.21 -11.56 -11.84
N SER A 26 18.00 -10.61 -11.32
CA SER A 26 17.93 -10.22 -9.90
C SER A 26 17.26 -8.88 -9.62
N PHE A 27 16.58 -8.26 -10.58
CA PHE A 27 15.75 -7.09 -10.31
C PHE A 27 14.29 -7.49 -10.14
N SER A 28 14.01 -8.36 -9.17
CA SER A 28 12.65 -8.43 -8.64
C SER A 28 12.41 -7.17 -7.80
N ASN A 29 11.81 -6.15 -8.40
CA ASN A 29 11.16 -5.12 -7.61
C ASN A 29 10.14 -5.87 -6.74
N ALA A 30 10.31 -5.80 -5.43
CA ALA A 30 9.30 -6.28 -4.50
C ALA A 30 8.03 -5.45 -4.75
N GLN A 31 7.13 -5.98 -5.57
CA GLN A 31 5.83 -5.38 -5.78
C GLN A 31 5.04 -5.57 -4.49
N CYS A 32 4.34 -4.50 -4.09
CA CYS A 32 3.38 -4.55 -3.02
C CYS A 32 2.34 -5.63 -3.33
N SER A 33 2.32 -6.73 -2.56
CA SER A 33 1.33 -7.78 -2.76
C SER A 33 0.08 -7.45 -1.96
N SER A 34 -0.93 -6.90 -2.65
CA SER A 34 -2.23 -6.57 -2.06
C SER A 34 -2.95 -7.79 -1.49
N ASP A 35 -2.80 -8.96 -2.12
CA ASP A 35 -3.50 -10.17 -1.74
C ASP A 35 -3.14 -10.63 -0.32
N ALA A 36 -1.86 -10.61 0.03
CA ALA A 36 -1.41 -10.97 1.37
C ALA A 36 -1.95 -10.01 2.47
N PHE A 37 -2.14 -8.73 2.13
CA PHE A 37 -2.75 -7.77 3.05
C PHE A 37 -4.25 -7.95 3.16
N MET A 38 -4.94 -8.24 2.06
CA MET A 38 -6.39 -8.47 2.05
C MET A 38 -6.77 -9.62 2.96
N ASP A 39 -6.09 -10.75 2.88
CA ASP A 39 -6.37 -11.94 3.69
C ASP A 39 -6.22 -11.66 5.20
N ASN A 40 -5.21 -10.88 5.57
CA ASN A 40 -4.94 -10.59 6.98
C ASN A 40 -5.85 -9.50 7.56
N CYS A 41 -6.35 -8.59 6.75
CA CYS A 41 -6.99 -7.36 7.21
C CYS A 41 -8.48 -7.28 6.95
N SER A 42 -9.01 -8.07 6.01
CA SER A 42 -10.45 -8.04 5.66
C SER A 42 -11.35 -8.35 6.85
N SER A 43 -10.88 -9.18 7.80
CA SER A 43 -11.62 -9.49 9.02
C SER A 43 -11.91 -8.25 9.89
N ALA A 44 -11.08 -7.21 9.80
CA ALA A 44 -11.27 -5.97 10.55
C ALA A 44 -12.40 -5.07 9.97
N LEU A 45 -12.96 -5.42 8.82
CA LEU A 45 -14.22 -4.84 8.35
C LEU A 45 -15.40 -5.23 9.24
N GLU A 46 -15.33 -6.39 9.92
CA GLU A 46 -16.42 -6.93 10.72
C GLU A 46 -17.71 -7.05 9.89
N ASP A 47 -18.80 -6.42 10.32
CA ASP A 47 -20.11 -6.40 9.67
C ASP A 47 -20.28 -5.32 8.59
N PHE A 48 -19.21 -4.59 8.26
CA PHE A 48 -19.21 -3.61 7.18
C PHE A 48 -19.08 -4.28 5.81
N ASN A 49 -19.93 -3.90 4.86
CA ASN A 49 -19.87 -4.37 3.49
C ASN A 49 -18.67 -3.75 2.77
N PHE A 50 -17.87 -4.57 2.11
CA PHE A 50 -16.73 -4.14 1.32
C PHE A 50 -17.17 -3.24 0.16
N ILE A 51 -16.45 -2.15 -0.06
CA ILE A 51 -16.60 -1.25 -1.22
C ILE A 51 -15.43 -1.43 -2.17
N LYS A 52 -14.21 -1.14 -1.67
CA LYS A 52 -13.00 -1.10 -2.48
C LYS A 52 -11.74 -1.16 -1.61
N SER A 53 -10.68 -1.69 -2.17
CA SER A 53 -9.32 -1.55 -1.63
C SER A 53 -8.51 -0.55 -2.46
N PHE A 54 -7.57 0.12 -1.80
CA PHE A 54 -6.61 1.03 -2.41
C PHE A 54 -5.22 0.59 -2.00
N GLU A 55 -4.36 0.38 -3.00
CA GLU A 55 -2.97 -0.02 -2.79
C GLU A 55 -2.06 1.20 -2.82
N TYR A 56 -1.07 1.18 -1.96
CA TYR A 56 -0.07 2.22 -1.85
C TYR A 56 1.31 1.61 -1.84
N SER A 57 2.15 2.06 -2.75
CA SER A 57 3.57 1.75 -2.70
C SER A 57 4.36 3.05 -2.72
N ASN A 58 5.29 3.18 -1.79
CA ASN A 58 6.18 4.32 -1.71
C ASN A 58 7.63 3.86 -1.80
N ALA A 59 8.13 3.77 -3.02
CA ALA A 59 9.51 3.36 -3.26
C ALA A 59 10.56 4.41 -2.82
N LYS A 60 10.15 5.68 -2.59
CA LYS A 60 11.09 6.77 -2.30
C LYS A 60 11.01 7.35 -0.89
N GLY A 61 10.16 6.84 -0.01
CA GLY A 61 9.92 7.43 1.31
C GLY A 61 9.19 8.78 1.27
N GLY A 62 8.40 9.09 2.30
CA GLY A 62 7.76 10.41 2.50
C GLY A 62 6.65 10.80 1.52
N ALA A 63 6.28 9.96 0.56
CA ALA A 63 5.21 10.27 -0.37
C ALA A 63 3.86 10.30 0.36
N LYS A 64 3.08 11.31 0.02
CA LYS A 64 1.67 11.41 0.32
C LYS A 64 0.89 11.20 -0.97
N GLY A 65 -0.28 10.59 -0.84
CA GLY A 65 -1.23 10.54 -1.93
C GLY A 65 -2.64 10.73 -1.41
N GLU A 66 -3.55 10.95 -2.33
CA GLU A 66 -4.93 11.23 -2.03
C GLU A 66 -5.83 10.55 -3.06
N TYR A 67 -6.96 10.06 -2.62
CA TYR A 67 -8.06 9.69 -3.50
C TYR A 67 -9.37 10.23 -2.94
N SER A 68 -10.38 10.31 -3.80
CA SER A 68 -11.70 10.78 -3.41
C SER A 68 -12.75 9.68 -3.54
N TYR A 69 -13.76 9.75 -2.68
CA TYR A 69 -14.93 8.88 -2.74
C TYR A 69 -16.18 9.65 -2.32
N VAL A 70 -17.34 9.28 -2.90
CA VAL A 70 -18.61 9.90 -2.53
C VAL A 70 -19.22 9.14 -1.35
N PHE A 71 -19.35 9.82 -0.21
CA PHE A 71 -20.04 9.28 0.96
C PHE A 71 -21.50 9.76 0.99
N SER A 72 -22.38 8.91 1.49
CA SER A 72 -23.80 9.18 1.61
C SER A 72 -24.18 9.44 3.07
N LYS A 73 -24.97 10.48 3.31
CA LYS A 73 -25.51 10.80 4.64
C LYS A 73 -26.25 9.60 5.23
N GLY A 74 -26.06 9.37 6.53
CA GLY A 74 -26.71 8.29 7.27
C GLY A 74 -26.06 6.90 7.05
N THR A 75 -24.89 6.87 6.43
CA THR A 75 -24.10 5.64 6.22
C THR A 75 -22.86 5.72 7.11
N ASN A 76 -22.54 4.64 7.78
CA ASN A 76 -21.25 4.51 8.47
C ASN A 76 -20.21 3.97 7.51
N TYR A 77 -19.05 4.59 7.47
CA TYR A 77 -17.91 4.13 6.69
C TYR A 77 -16.79 3.66 7.62
N ARG A 78 -16.14 2.59 7.21
CA ARG A 78 -14.97 2.03 7.91
C ARG A 78 -13.82 1.95 6.93
N ILE A 79 -12.66 2.47 7.33
CA ILE A 79 -11.40 2.36 6.61
C ILE A 79 -10.49 1.49 7.47
N VAL A 80 -10.16 0.31 6.98
CA VAL A 80 -9.19 -0.60 7.59
C VAL A 80 -7.84 -0.35 6.95
N ILE A 81 -6.80 -0.20 7.73
CA ILE A 81 -5.46 0.15 7.31
C ILE A 81 -4.53 -1.03 7.56
N CYS A 82 -3.85 -1.47 6.51
CA CYS A 82 -2.94 -2.60 6.55
C CYS A 82 -1.63 -2.22 5.87
N ASP A 83 -0.54 -2.31 6.60
CA ASP A 83 0.79 -1.99 6.11
C ASP A 83 1.80 -3.12 6.42
N GLU A 84 2.93 -3.11 5.70
CA GLU A 84 3.99 -4.12 5.87
C GLU A 84 4.58 -4.16 7.27
N ASN A 85 4.35 -3.11 8.07
CA ASN A 85 5.18 -2.93 9.23
C ASN A 85 4.43 -2.96 10.54
N ILE A 86 4.49 -4.10 11.11
CA ILE A 86 4.01 -4.38 12.46
C ILE A 86 4.77 -3.58 13.53
N ALA A 87 5.96 -3.06 13.26
CA ALA A 87 6.89 -2.56 14.28
C ALA A 87 7.21 -1.06 14.27
N GLY A 88 6.38 -0.19 13.68
CA GLY A 88 6.58 1.25 13.89
C GLY A 88 6.54 2.20 12.70
N ASN A 89 6.44 1.70 11.49
CA ASN A 89 6.25 2.52 10.30
C ASN A 89 4.81 2.38 9.80
N LYS A 90 3.90 3.09 10.40
CA LYS A 90 2.48 2.91 10.15
C LYS A 90 1.97 3.85 9.08
N MET A 91 1.03 3.36 8.29
CA MET A 91 0.29 4.19 7.36
C MET A 91 -0.71 5.06 8.11
N ILE A 92 -0.64 6.36 7.85
CA ILE A 92 -1.58 7.34 8.38
C ILE A 92 -2.59 7.66 7.30
N ILE A 93 -3.86 7.56 7.65
CA ILE A 93 -4.99 7.95 6.83
C ILE A 93 -5.65 9.17 7.47
N THR A 94 -5.95 10.16 6.64
CA THR A 94 -6.64 11.38 7.06
C THR A 94 -7.83 11.62 6.12
N LEU A 95 -8.99 11.78 6.70
CA LEU A 95 -10.25 12.04 5.99
C LEU A 95 -10.54 13.55 6.01
N TYR A 96 -10.84 14.09 4.84
CA TYR A 96 -11.26 15.49 4.66
C TYR A 96 -12.63 15.57 3.98
N ASP A 97 -13.35 16.67 4.24
CA ASP A 97 -14.57 17.01 3.49
C ASP A 97 -14.24 17.61 2.11
N ARG A 98 -15.27 17.94 1.35
CA ARG A 98 -15.15 18.59 0.02
C ARG A 98 -14.37 19.90 0.00
N ASN A 99 -14.24 20.57 1.15
CA ASN A 99 -13.50 21.83 1.30
C ASN A 99 -12.09 21.58 1.86
N HIS A 100 -11.62 20.34 1.87
CA HIS A 100 -10.36 19.92 2.52
C HIS A 100 -10.27 20.28 4.01
N LYS A 101 -11.42 20.36 4.68
CA LYS A 101 -11.45 20.48 6.13
C LYS A 101 -11.27 19.10 6.76
N LEU A 102 -10.35 19.02 7.71
CA LEU A 102 -10.07 17.80 8.46
C LEU A 102 -11.33 17.29 9.17
N ILE A 103 -11.69 16.04 8.92
CA ILE A 103 -12.81 15.33 9.57
C ILE A 103 -12.29 14.38 10.64
N ALA A 104 -11.40 13.46 10.24
CA ALA A 104 -10.89 12.43 11.13
C ALA A 104 -9.50 11.95 10.65
N SER A 105 -8.75 11.31 11.54
CA SER A 105 -7.51 10.63 11.22
C SER A 105 -7.36 9.40 12.11
N ASN A 106 -6.69 8.36 11.60
CA ASN A 106 -6.29 7.23 12.41
C ASN A 106 -5.04 7.51 13.28
N PHE A 107 -4.47 8.71 13.16
CA PHE A 107 -3.34 9.16 13.97
C PHE A 107 -3.80 10.09 15.10
N ASP A 108 -3.65 9.63 16.34
CA ASP A 108 -3.84 10.49 17.52
C ASP A 108 -2.55 11.26 17.83
N LYS A 109 -2.62 12.57 17.65
CA LYS A 109 -1.47 13.48 17.88
C LYS A 109 -1.05 13.56 19.34
N ALA A 110 -1.99 13.40 20.27
CA ALA A 110 -1.72 13.52 21.71
C ALA A 110 -0.92 12.31 22.22
N SER A 111 -1.38 11.11 21.90
CA SER A 111 -0.72 9.86 22.29
C SER A 111 0.34 9.36 21.30
N LYS A 112 0.44 10.00 20.13
CA LYS A 112 1.28 9.58 18.98
C LYS A 112 0.99 8.15 18.51
N LYS A 113 -0.22 7.67 18.75
CA LYS A 113 -0.67 6.33 18.33
C LYS A 113 -1.32 6.37 16.95
N VAL A 114 -1.06 5.35 16.17
CA VAL A 114 -1.75 5.07 14.90
C VAL A 114 -2.67 3.88 15.12
N PHE A 115 -3.94 4.04 14.78
CA PHE A 115 -4.96 2.99 14.89
C PHE A 115 -5.13 2.27 13.56
N PRO A 116 -5.39 0.96 13.55
CA PRO A 116 -5.56 0.19 12.32
C PRO A 116 -6.92 0.41 11.64
N VAL A 117 -7.85 1.07 12.31
CA VAL A 117 -9.22 1.29 11.82
C VAL A 117 -9.64 2.72 12.08
N LEU A 118 -10.29 3.32 11.08
CA LEU A 118 -10.96 4.61 11.17
C LEU A 118 -12.43 4.41 10.82
N THR A 119 -13.35 4.71 11.74
CA THR A 119 -14.80 4.65 11.48
C THR A 119 -15.36 6.07 11.46
N TYR A 120 -16.20 6.35 10.46
CA TYR A 120 -16.81 7.68 10.27
C TYR A 120 -18.31 7.55 9.98
N PRO A 121 -19.18 8.04 10.89
CA PRO A 121 -20.61 8.20 10.62
C PRO A 121 -20.83 9.44 9.74
N CYS A 122 -21.27 9.21 8.50
CA CYS A 122 -21.39 10.26 7.50
C CYS A 122 -22.63 11.14 7.77
N SER A 123 -22.42 12.41 8.09
CA SER A 123 -23.48 13.39 8.39
C SER A 123 -23.96 14.16 7.16
N ALA A 124 -23.22 14.16 6.04
CA ALA A 124 -23.58 14.89 4.83
C ALA A 124 -23.13 14.14 3.58
N THR A 125 -24.00 14.00 2.59
CA THR A 125 -23.64 13.44 1.28
C THR A 125 -22.69 14.39 0.56
N GLY A 126 -21.60 13.85 0.01
CA GLY A 126 -20.63 14.64 -0.75
C GLY A 126 -19.36 13.88 -1.08
N VAL A 127 -18.45 14.58 -1.75
CA VAL A 127 -17.10 14.08 -2.00
C VAL A 127 -16.28 14.24 -0.73
N TYR A 128 -15.58 13.17 -0.38
CA TYR A 128 -14.61 13.15 0.71
C TYR A 128 -13.24 12.76 0.14
N TYR A 129 -12.20 13.35 0.69
CA TYR A 129 -10.83 13.07 0.29
C TYR A 129 -10.14 12.25 1.38
N ILE A 130 -9.45 11.22 0.97
CA ILE A 130 -8.74 10.29 1.84
C ILE A 130 -7.27 10.41 1.51
N GLU A 131 -6.54 11.17 2.32
CA GLU A 131 -5.09 11.31 2.21
C GLU A 131 -4.41 10.16 2.93
N TYR A 132 -3.35 9.63 2.34
CA TYR A 132 -2.47 8.66 3.00
C TYR A 132 -1.04 9.18 3.06
N SER A 133 -0.35 8.80 4.11
CA SER A 133 1.08 9.03 4.29
C SER A 133 1.69 7.91 5.13
N PHE A 134 3.01 7.77 5.06
CA PHE A 134 3.73 6.81 5.89
C PHE A 134 4.66 7.53 6.85
N GLN A 135 4.75 7.03 8.08
CA GLN A 135 5.75 7.50 9.02
C GLN A 135 7.14 7.01 8.59
N GLY A 136 8.14 7.93 8.58
CA GLY A 136 9.54 7.63 8.24
C GLY A 136 9.84 7.59 6.74
N ASP A 137 11.13 7.39 6.40
CA ASP A 137 11.69 7.64 5.07
C ASP A 137 11.97 6.38 4.23
N LYS A 138 11.68 5.20 4.75
CA LYS A 138 11.93 3.94 4.04
C LYS A 138 10.82 3.63 3.04
N ALA A 139 11.15 2.89 1.98
CA ALA A 139 10.15 2.33 1.07
C ALA A 139 9.11 1.50 1.84
N LYS A 140 7.87 1.66 1.51
CA LYS A 140 6.74 1.07 2.22
C LYS A 140 5.62 0.69 1.29
N CYS A 141 4.86 -0.27 1.75
CA CYS A 141 3.74 -0.83 1.08
C CYS A 141 2.57 -0.95 2.05
N GLY A 142 1.37 -0.74 1.58
CA GLY A 142 0.16 -0.91 2.37
C GLY A 142 -1.09 -0.84 1.50
N ILE A 143 -2.18 -1.29 2.08
CA ILE A 143 -3.52 -1.09 1.51
C ILE A 143 -4.42 -0.43 2.54
N ASN A 144 -5.45 0.24 2.09
CA ASN A 144 -6.63 0.42 2.92
C ASN A 144 -7.86 -0.20 2.27
N ILE A 145 -8.76 -0.67 3.10
CA ILE A 145 -10.01 -1.28 2.70
C ILE A 145 -11.12 -0.36 3.16
N LEU A 146 -11.94 0.11 2.22
CA LEU A 146 -13.12 0.90 2.51
C LEU A 146 -14.35 0.00 2.57
N GLY A 147 -15.10 0.10 3.64
CA GLY A 147 -16.39 -0.57 3.82
C GLY A 147 -17.48 0.39 4.29
N PHE A 148 -18.72 -0.07 4.20
CA PHE A 148 -19.89 0.68 4.67
C PHE A 148 -20.88 -0.21 5.42
N SER A 149 -21.63 0.41 6.32
CA SER A 149 -22.78 -0.17 6.99
C SER A 149 -23.92 0.84 6.98
N LYS A 150 -25.12 0.40 6.64
CA LYS A 150 -26.35 1.21 6.79
C LYS A 150 -26.88 1.01 8.20
N ASN A 151 -27.28 2.11 8.83
CA ASN A 151 -28.06 2.07 10.05
C ASN A 151 -29.46 1.55 9.78
#